data_7c22e7849aec11c3794326e1b6cd1cab
#
_entry.id   7c22e7849aec11c3794326e1b6cd1cab
#
_cell.length_a   1.000
_cell.length_b   1.000
_cell.length_c   1.000
_cell.angle_alpha   90.00
_cell.angle_beta   90.00
_cell.angle_gamma   90.00
#
_symmetry.space_group_name_H-M   'P 1'
#
loop_
_entity.id
_entity.type
_entity.pdbx_description
1 polymer ?
#
loop_
_entity_poly.entity_id
_entity_poly.type
_entity_poly.pdbx_seq_one_letter_code
_entity_poly.pdbx_strand_id
1 'polypeptide(L)'
;GYSTQPEDSRPISRFPIPYKKDLPYDIVELMEEVENKSGFLPNVFKAMAHRPDEFRAFFAYYDVLLNKESGNLSKADKELIIVATSANNRCPYCVTAHGALHRIYSKNNRLADQVVVNWNLADLSQRECAMLEFALAIANAENITENHFTKLEVHGFDREDAWDIAMITAYFAMANRIAHLMDLRPNQEFYSLGR
;
A
#
# COMPACT_ATOMS: atom_id res chain seq x y z
N GLY A 1 -4.37 -14.54 -18.78
CA GLY A 1 -5.64 -15.07 -19.24
C GLY A 1 -6.66 -15.17 -18.13
N TYR A 2 -7.90 -15.39 -18.49
CA TYR A 2 -8.97 -15.56 -17.51
C TYR A 2 -8.85 -16.93 -16.84
N SER A 3 -9.02 -16.94 -15.51
CA SER A 3 -9.11 -18.18 -14.76
C SER A 3 -10.53 -18.72 -14.83
N THR A 4 -10.66 -20.03 -15.09
CA THR A 4 -11.94 -20.74 -15.03
C THR A 4 -12.23 -21.31 -13.65
N GLN A 5 -11.28 -21.22 -12.71
CA GLN A 5 -11.46 -21.69 -11.35
C GLN A 5 -12.34 -20.72 -10.54
N PRO A 6 -13.15 -21.22 -9.59
CA PRO A 6 -13.84 -20.38 -8.64
C PRO A 6 -12.83 -19.48 -7.90
N GLU A 7 -13.24 -18.25 -7.57
CA GLU A 7 -12.37 -17.25 -6.95
C GLU A 7 -11.76 -17.74 -5.64
N ASP A 8 -12.54 -18.39 -4.80
CA ASP A 8 -12.12 -18.92 -3.50
C ASP A 8 -11.17 -20.11 -3.58
N SER A 9 -11.08 -20.78 -4.75
CA SER A 9 -10.17 -21.91 -4.99
C SER A 9 -8.81 -21.48 -5.57
N ARG A 10 -8.64 -20.20 -5.92
CA ARG A 10 -7.40 -19.70 -6.49
C ARG A 10 -6.35 -19.56 -5.38
N PRO A 11 -5.08 -19.95 -5.65
CA PRO A 11 -4.04 -19.85 -4.64
C PRO A 11 -3.77 -18.39 -4.24
N ILE A 12 -3.35 -18.18 -3.00
CA ILE A 12 -2.97 -16.87 -2.48
C ILE A 12 -1.77 -16.31 -3.26
N SER A 13 -0.81 -17.18 -3.60
CA SER A 13 0.43 -16.83 -4.32
C SER A 13 0.79 -17.94 -5.30
N ARG A 14 1.56 -17.59 -6.35
CA ARG A 14 2.18 -18.57 -7.26
C ARG A 14 3.28 -19.38 -6.58
N PHE A 15 3.83 -18.87 -5.49
CA PHE A 15 4.92 -19.52 -4.76
C PHE A 15 4.38 -20.23 -3.52
N PRO A 16 5.07 -21.28 -3.05
CA PRO A 16 4.60 -22.03 -1.88
C PRO A 16 4.47 -21.15 -0.64
N ILE A 17 3.38 -21.36 0.09
CA ILE A 17 3.17 -20.73 1.40
C ILE A 17 3.72 -21.72 2.45
N PRO A 18 4.74 -21.35 3.23
CA PRO A 18 5.26 -22.26 4.25
C PRO A 18 4.24 -22.52 5.36
N TYR A 19 4.30 -23.70 5.95
CA TYR A 19 3.53 -23.97 7.14
C TYR A 19 4.09 -23.17 8.30
N LYS A 20 3.21 -22.70 9.18
CA LYS A 20 3.57 -21.90 10.35
C LYS A 20 4.63 -22.59 11.22
N LYS A 21 4.52 -23.93 11.38
CA LYS A 21 5.47 -24.75 12.16
C LYS A 21 6.90 -24.74 11.60
N ASP A 22 7.07 -24.42 10.32
CA ASP A 22 8.38 -24.41 9.64
C ASP A 22 8.99 -23.01 9.57
N LEU A 23 8.31 -21.98 10.11
CA LEU A 23 8.78 -20.61 10.10
C LEU A 23 9.61 -20.28 11.35
N PRO A 24 10.58 -19.35 11.22
CA PRO A 24 11.27 -18.79 12.37
C PRO A 24 10.30 -18.15 13.37
N TYR A 25 10.65 -18.24 14.66
CA TYR A 25 9.80 -17.76 15.75
C TYR A 25 9.43 -16.27 15.63
N ASP A 26 10.39 -15.43 15.25
CA ASP A 26 10.16 -13.99 15.12
C ASP A 26 9.12 -13.65 14.04
N ILE A 27 9.10 -14.43 12.96
CA ILE A 27 8.10 -14.27 11.88
C ILE A 27 6.72 -14.71 12.36
N VAL A 28 6.65 -15.85 13.04
CA VAL A 28 5.39 -16.33 13.62
C VAL A 28 4.83 -15.34 14.62
N GLU A 29 5.68 -14.80 15.49
CA GLU A 29 5.29 -13.79 16.48
C GLU A 29 4.69 -12.55 15.82
N LEU A 30 5.35 -12.03 14.78
CA LEU A 30 4.82 -10.87 14.03
C LEU A 30 3.47 -11.18 13.37
N MET A 31 3.34 -12.35 12.76
CA MET A 31 2.09 -12.78 12.16
C MET A 31 0.96 -12.86 13.19
N GLU A 32 1.23 -13.40 14.37
CA GLU A 32 0.25 -13.49 15.45
C GLU A 32 -0.18 -12.12 15.97
N GLU A 33 0.78 -11.20 16.12
CA GLU A 33 0.49 -9.82 16.51
C GLU A 33 -0.43 -9.14 15.49
N VAL A 34 -0.13 -9.29 14.21
CA VAL A 34 -0.94 -8.69 13.12
C VAL A 34 -2.34 -9.30 13.10
N GLU A 35 -2.45 -10.62 13.21
CA GLU A 35 -3.74 -11.32 13.21
C GLU A 35 -4.60 -10.91 14.41
N ASN A 36 -4.01 -10.81 15.60
CA ASN A 36 -4.71 -10.37 16.80
C ASN A 36 -5.20 -8.92 16.69
N LYS A 37 -4.39 -8.05 16.10
CA LYS A 37 -4.73 -6.63 15.95
C LYS A 37 -5.78 -6.40 14.87
N SER A 38 -5.72 -7.12 13.77
CA SER A 38 -6.55 -6.89 12.58
C SER A 38 -7.76 -7.82 12.48
N GLY A 39 -7.77 -8.90 13.26
CA GLY A 39 -8.82 -9.93 13.20
C GLY A 39 -8.60 -10.99 12.11
N PHE A 40 -7.62 -10.80 11.25
CA PHE A 40 -7.21 -11.74 10.22
C PHE A 40 -5.76 -11.47 9.83
N LEU A 41 -5.12 -12.44 9.18
CA LEU A 41 -3.77 -12.27 8.68
C LEU A 41 -3.80 -11.87 7.20
N PRO A 42 -3.37 -10.66 6.83
CA PRO A 42 -3.29 -10.28 5.42
C PRO A 42 -2.40 -11.23 4.62
N ASN A 43 -2.86 -11.57 3.42
CA ASN A 43 -2.19 -12.58 2.59
C ASN A 43 -0.75 -12.23 2.23
N VAL A 44 -0.39 -10.95 2.21
CA VAL A 44 0.99 -10.52 1.94
C VAL A 44 1.98 -11.09 2.97
N PHE A 45 1.58 -11.23 4.23
CA PHE A 45 2.43 -11.83 5.25
C PHE A 45 2.69 -13.30 4.94
N LYS A 46 1.65 -14.03 4.56
CA LYS A 46 1.77 -15.46 4.19
C LYS A 46 2.67 -15.62 2.96
N ALA A 47 2.46 -14.79 1.95
CA ALA A 47 3.19 -14.88 0.68
C ALA A 47 4.67 -14.51 0.83
N MET A 48 4.97 -13.43 1.57
CA MET A 48 6.34 -12.99 1.79
C MET A 48 7.14 -13.95 2.68
N ALA A 49 6.48 -14.77 3.47
CA ALA A 49 7.14 -15.79 4.30
C ALA A 49 7.84 -16.87 3.48
N HIS A 50 7.60 -16.92 2.17
CA HIS A 50 8.34 -17.78 1.24
C HIS A 50 9.86 -17.54 1.33
N ARG A 51 10.27 -16.30 1.61
CA ARG A 51 11.67 -15.90 1.80
C ARG A 51 11.81 -15.16 3.13
N PRO A 52 12.16 -15.88 4.22
CA PRO A 52 12.18 -15.29 5.57
C PRO A 52 13.04 -14.03 5.75
N ASP A 53 14.25 -14.01 5.16
CA ASP A 53 15.12 -12.84 5.29
C ASP A 53 14.55 -11.62 4.53
N GLU A 54 13.95 -11.87 3.38
CA GLU A 54 13.28 -10.81 2.59
C GLU A 54 12.01 -10.34 3.29
N PHE A 55 11.25 -11.24 3.92
CA PHE A 55 10.11 -10.89 4.77
C PHE A 55 10.52 -9.89 5.85
N ARG A 56 11.62 -10.17 6.56
CA ARG A 56 12.10 -9.29 7.63
C ARG A 56 12.44 -7.89 7.12
N ALA A 57 13.20 -7.80 6.04
CA ALA A 57 13.59 -6.52 5.45
C ALA A 57 12.37 -5.75 4.92
N PHE A 58 11.45 -6.45 4.26
CA PHE A 58 10.24 -5.86 3.68
C PHE A 58 9.35 -5.22 4.75
N PHE A 59 9.04 -5.95 5.82
CA PHE A 59 8.16 -5.46 6.88
C PHE A 59 8.85 -4.50 7.84
N ALA A 60 10.16 -4.60 8.02
CA ALA A 60 10.92 -3.61 8.79
C ALA A 60 10.87 -2.24 8.13
N TYR A 61 11.08 -2.18 6.81
CA TYR A 61 11.00 -0.90 6.08
C TYR A 61 9.56 -0.38 6.00
N TYR A 62 8.60 -1.27 5.79
CA TYR A 62 7.17 -0.93 5.85
C TYR A 62 6.83 -0.21 7.17
N ASP A 63 7.26 -0.78 8.29
CA ASP A 63 7.00 -0.20 9.61
C ASP A 63 7.61 1.20 9.76
N VAL A 64 8.86 1.38 9.35
CA VAL A 64 9.53 2.69 9.39
C VAL A 64 8.80 3.73 8.56
N LEU A 65 8.31 3.35 7.38
CA LEU A 65 7.64 4.32 6.49
C LEU A 65 6.23 4.68 6.92
N LEU A 66 5.45 3.72 7.42
CA LEU A 66 4.02 3.91 7.63
C LEU A 66 3.65 4.18 9.09
N ASN A 67 4.41 3.68 10.04
CA ASN A 67 4.09 3.82 11.45
C ASN A 67 4.84 4.95 12.16
N LYS A 68 5.77 5.62 11.49
CA LYS A 68 6.40 6.77 12.10
C LYS A 68 5.44 7.94 12.15
N GLU A 69 5.45 8.64 13.28
CA GLU A 69 4.76 9.92 13.42
C GLU A 69 5.74 11.03 13.03
N SER A 70 5.54 11.68 11.91
CA SER A 70 6.39 12.78 11.48
C SER A 70 5.76 13.62 10.40
N GLY A 71 6.08 14.90 10.41
CA GLY A 71 5.71 15.83 9.37
C GLY A 71 4.20 16.07 9.29
N ASN A 72 3.77 16.43 8.10
CA ASN A 72 2.41 16.88 7.84
C ASN A 72 1.54 15.81 7.15
N LEU A 73 2.04 14.57 7.04
CA LEU A 73 1.28 13.47 6.47
C LEU A 73 0.52 12.71 7.55
N SER A 74 -0.79 12.65 7.42
CA SER A 74 -1.63 11.79 8.26
C SER A 74 -1.54 10.33 7.79
N LYS A 75 -2.05 9.39 8.60
CA LYS A 75 -2.18 7.99 8.18
C LYS A 75 -3.06 7.87 6.93
N ALA A 76 -4.14 8.64 6.86
CA ALA A 76 -5.01 8.68 5.69
C ALA A 76 -4.26 9.19 4.45
N ASP A 77 -3.43 10.21 4.59
CA ASP A 77 -2.58 10.72 3.50
C ASP A 77 -1.66 9.63 2.95
N LYS A 78 -0.97 8.93 3.84
CA LYS A 78 -0.06 7.84 3.45
C LYS A 78 -0.78 6.75 2.68
N GLU A 79 -1.95 6.32 3.17
CA GLU A 79 -2.76 5.31 2.48
C GLU A 79 -3.27 5.80 1.12
N LEU A 80 -3.63 7.07 1.01
CA LEU A 80 -4.07 7.65 -0.25
C LEU A 80 -2.95 7.66 -1.31
N ILE A 81 -1.73 7.98 -0.90
CA ILE A 81 -0.53 7.88 -1.75
C ILE A 81 -0.35 6.45 -2.25
N ILE A 82 -0.48 5.48 -1.35
CA ILE A 82 -0.34 4.06 -1.69
C ILE A 82 -1.41 3.64 -2.70
N VAL A 83 -2.66 4.01 -2.47
CA VAL A 83 -3.78 3.68 -3.38
C VAL A 83 -3.54 4.26 -4.77
N ALA A 84 -3.23 5.55 -4.86
CA ALA A 84 -3.05 6.23 -6.14
C ALA A 84 -1.89 5.65 -6.95
N THR A 85 -0.75 5.45 -6.30
CA THR A 85 0.45 4.91 -6.97
C THR A 85 0.31 3.43 -7.30
N SER A 86 -0.37 2.67 -6.46
CA SER A 86 -0.65 1.25 -6.72
C SER A 86 -1.67 1.06 -7.85
N ALA A 87 -2.66 1.95 -7.96
CA ALA A 87 -3.58 1.97 -9.10
C ALA A 87 -2.84 2.28 -10.41
N ASN A 88 -1.91 3.24 -10.36
CA ASN A 88 -1.04 3.57 -11.50
C ASN A 88 -0.23 2.35 -11.96
N ASN A 89 0.18 1.49 -11.03
CA ASN A 89 0.91 0.25 -11.31
C ASN A 89 0.01 -0.98 -11.43
N ARG A 90 -1.30 -0.79 -11.43
CA ARG A 90 -2.30 -1.83 -11.68
C ARG A 90 -2.21 -3.02 -10.71
N CYS A 91 -2.01 -2.74 -9.43
CA CYS A 91 -1.88 -3.77 -8.40
C CYS A 91 -3.23 -4.04 -7.70
N PRO A 92 -3.92 -5.15 -8.03
CA PRO A 92 -5.22 -5.46 -7.41
C PRO A 92 -5.14 -5.64 -5.89
N TYR A 93 -4.13 -6.35 -5.42
CA TYR A 93 -3.94 -6.55 -3.98
C TYR A 93 -3.76 -5.23 -3.25
N CYS A 94 -2.85 -4.40 -3.74
CA CYS A 94 -2.46 -3.17 -3.07
C CYS A 94 -3.60 -2.17 -2.99
N VAL A 95 -4.35 -1.97 -4.08
CA VAL A 95 -5.49 -1.04 -4.07
C VAL A 95 -6.60 -1.54 -3.15
N THR A 96 -6.82 -2.85 -3.09
CA THR A 96 -7.86 -3.45 -2.25
C THR A 96 -7.50 -3.33 -0.77
N ALA A 97 -6.31 -3.74 -0.37
CA ALA A 97 -5.86 -3.71 1.01
C ALA A 97 -5.73 -2.27 1.54
N HIS A 98 -5.05 -1.41 0.79
CA HIS A 98 -4.80 -0.04 1.23
C HIS A 98 -6.00 0.87 1.02
N GLY A 99 -6.88 0.56 0.08
CA GLY A 99 -8.18 1.21 -0.03
C GLY A 99 -9.02 1.01 1.24
N ALA A 100 -9.00 -0.20 1.79
CA ALA A 100 -9.65 -0.51 3.06
C ALA A 100 -9.05 0.31 4.22
N LEU A 101 -7.72 0.36 4.32
CA LEU A 101 -7.05 1.14 5.35
C LEU A 101 -7.34 2.64 5.22
N HIS A 102 -7.35 3.16 3.99
CA HIS A 102 -7.73 4.55 3.77
C HIS A 102 -9.15 4.84 4.27
N ARG A 103 -10.11 3.96 3.95
CA ARG A 103 -11.49 4.12 4.44
C ARG A 103 -11.54 4.18 5.98
N ILE A 104 -10.78 3.31 6.65
CA ILE A 104 -10.73 3.27 8.12
C ILE A 104 -10.15 4.57 8.68
N TYR A 105 -9.00 5.00 8.18
CA TYR A 105 -8.28 6.17 8.72
C TYR A 105 -8.95 7.49 8.37
N SER A 106 -9.49 7.61 7.15
CA SER A 106 -10.12 8.84 6.67
C SER A 106 -11.58 8.97 7.08
N LYS A 107 -12.24 7.85 7.38
CA LYS A 107 -13.70 7.77 7.55
C LYS A 107 -14.47 8.24 6.31
N ASN A 108 -13.81 8.22 5.16
CA ASN A 108 -14.40 8.53 3.86
C ASN A 108 -14.43 7.24 3.03
N ASN A 109 -15.63 6.70 2.80
CA ASN A 109 -15.80 5.42 2.12
C ASN A 109 -15.89 5.51 0.59
N ARG A 110 -15.65 6.69 0.00
CA ARG A 110 -15.75 6.92 -1.44
C ARG A 110 -14.44 7.28 -2.11
N LEU A 111 -13.59 8.03 -1.43
CA LEU A 111 -12.44 8.67 -2.05
C LEU A 111 -11.46 7.67 -2.66
N ALA A 112 -11.11 6.61 -1.92
CA ALA A 112 -10.19 5.60 -2.42
C ALA A 112 -10.74 4.91 -3.68
N ASP A 113 -12.03 4.58 -3.71
CA ASP A 113 -12.67 3.99 -4.89
C ASP A 113 -12.59 4.92 -6.11
N GLN A 114 -12.79 6.22 -5.91
CA GLN A 114 -12.67 7.22 -6.98
C GLN A 114 -11.24 7.32 -7.50
N VAL A 115 -10.27 7.38 -6.58
CA VAL A 115 -8.85 7.53 -6.92
C VAL A 115 -8.33 6.32 -7.71
N VAL A 116 -8.78 5.13 -7.38
CA VAL A 116 -8.41 3.91 -8.11
C VAL A 116 -8.84 3.99 -9.58
N VAL A 117 -10.01 4.54 -9.84
CA VAL A 117 -10.52 4.64 -11.21
C VAL A 117 -9.86 5.79 -11.97
N ASN A 118 -9.86 6.99 -11.37
CA ASN A 118 -9.30 8.18 -12.00
C ASN A 118 -9.12 9.28 -10.95
N TRP A 119 -7.90 9.44 -10.45
CA TRP A 119 -7.62 10.40 -9.40
C TRP A 119 -7.92 11.85 -9.80
N ASN A 120 -7.78 12.20 -11.10
CA ASN A 120 -8.06 13.55 -11.60
C ASN A 120 -9.52 13.95 -11.45
N LEU A 121 -10.43 12.99 -11.38
CA LEU A 121 -11.87 13.23 -11.27
C LEU A 121 -12.40 12.93 -9.85
N ALA A 122 -11.53 12.54 -8.94
CA ALA A 122 -11.91 12.23 -7.55
C ALA A 122 -12.18 13.53 -6.77
N ASP A 123 -12.97 13.41 -5.70
CA ASP A 123 -13.32 14.54 -4.82
C ASP A 123 -12.17 14.88 -3.85
N LEU A 124 -11.03 15.21 -4.41
CA LEU A 124 -9.81 15.56 -3.68
C LEU A 124 -9.78 17.03 -3.30
N SER A 125 -9.22 17.35 -2.13
CA SER A 125 -8.83 18.71 -1.81
C SER A 125 -7.65 19.14 -2.69
N GLN A 126 -7.40 20.45 -2.78
CA GLN A 126 -6.23 20.95 -3.52
C GLN A 126 -4.93 20.43 -2.91
N ARG A 127 -4.89 20.31 -1.58
CA ARG A 127 -3.75 19.74 -0.85
C ARG A 127 -3.52 18.28 -1.26
N GLU A 128 -4.56 17.47 -1.28
CA GLU A 128 -4.49 16.08 -1.71
C GLU A 128 -4.09 15.95 -3.18
N CYS A 129 -4.61 16.83 -4.05
CA CYS A 129 -4.18 16.86 -5.47
C CYS A 129 -2.69 17.11 -5.61
N ALA A 130 -2.14 18.10 -4.90
CA ALA A 130 -0.71 18.40 -4.94
C ALA A 130 0.12 17.22 -4.44
N MET A 131 -0.30 16.58 -3.37
CA MET A 131 0.34 15.41 -2.81
C MET A 131 0.38 14.25 -3.82
N LEU A 132 -0.74 13.94 -4.44
CA LEU A 132 -0.83 12.84 -5.42
C LEU A 132 -0.12 13.16 -6.72
N GLU A 133 -0.14 14.41 -7.17
CA GLU A 133 0.62 14.83 -8.36
C GLU A 133 2.11 14.57 -8.17
N PHE A 134 2.65 14.93 -7.00
CA PHE A 134 4.05 14.68 -6.67
C PHE A 134 4.34 13.16 -6.58
N ALA A 135 3.50 12.43 -5.87
CA ALA A 135 3.64 10.97 -5.73
C ALA A 135 3.66 10.28 -7.11
N LEU A 136 2.77 10.68 -8.02
CA LEU A 136 2.70 10.09 -9.35
C LEU A 136 3.87 10.50 -10.24
N ALA A 137 4.44 11.70 -10.07
CA ALA A 137 5.67 12.07 -10.74
C ALA A 137 6.82 11.13 -10.33
N ILE A 138 6.93 10.82 -9.05
CA ILE A 138 7.91 9.83 -8.55
C ILE A 138 7.60 8.43 -9.12
N ALA A 139 6.34 8.00 -9.05
CA ALA A 139 5.93 6.68 -9.53
C ALA A 139 6.24 6.48 -11.02
N ASN A 140 6.12 7.52 -11.82
CA ASN A 140 6.35 7.49 -13.26
C ASN A 140 7.80 7.84 -13.64
N ALA A 141 8.68 7.96 -12.66
CA ALA A 141 10.11 8.25 -12.84
C ALA A 141 10.35 9.53 -13.65
N GLU A 142 9.54 10.55 -13.40
CA GLU A 142 9.70 11.86 -14.02
C GLU A 142 10.91 12.61 -13.42
N ASN A 143 11.46 13.54 -14.17
CA ASN A 143 12.52 14.39 -13.65
C ASN A 143 11.94 15.34 -12.60
N ILE A 144 12.47 15.28 -11.38
CA ILE A 144 12.02 16.11 -10.28
C ILE A 144 12.86 17.41 -10.29
N THR A 145 12.16 18.54 -10.18
CA THR A 145 12.75 19.88 -10.20
C THR A 145 12.35 20.66 -8.95
N GLU A 146 12.97 21.80 -8.72
CA GLU A 146 12.60 22.69 -7.60
C GLU A 146 11.12 23.10 -7.66
N ASN A 147 10.54 23.19 -8.86
CA ASN A 147 9.12 23.51 -9.01
C ASN A 147 8.19 22.48 -8.35
N HIS A 148 8.58 21.21 -8.32
CA HIS A 148 7.82 20.17 -7.63
C HIS A 148 7.73 20.47 -6.13
N PHE A 149 8.84 20.87 -5.53
CA PHE A 149 8.88 21.21 -4.11
C PHE A 149 8.09 22.49 -3.80
N THR A 150 8.19 23.50 -4.67
CA THR A 150 7.44 24.75 -4.54
C THR A 150 5.92 24.51 -4.53
N LYS A 151 5.43 23.64 -5.40
CA LYS A 151 4.01 23.26 -5.45
C LYS A 151 3.55 22.59 -4.16
N LEU A 152 4.38 21.74 -3.56
CA LEU A 152 4.08 21.12 -2.27
C LEU A 152 4.05 22.14 -1.14
N GLU A 153 5.03 23.07 -1.11
CA GLU A 153 5.14 24.10 -0.09
C GLU A 153 3.91 25.01 -0.02
N VAL A 154 3.32 25.34 -1.17
CA VAL A 154 2.09 26.14 -1.26
C VAL A 154 0.95 25.50 -0.46
N HIS A 155 0.94 24.16 -0.35
CA HIS A 155 -0.09 23.43 0.36
C HIS A 155 0.34 22.94 1.76
N GLY A 156 1.43 23.48 2.29
CA GLY A 156 1.87 23.22 3.65
C GLY A 156 2.76 22.00 3.83
N PHE A 157 3.23 21.42 2.75
CA PHE A 157 4.22 20.34 2.81
C PHE A 157 5.64 20.91 2.77
N ASP A 158 6.53 20.36 3.56
CA ASP A 158 7.95 20.70 3.53
C ASP A 158 8.77 19.66 2.76
N ARG A 159 10.09 19.82 2.71
CA ARG A 159 10.98 18.89 2.00
C ARG A 159 11.04 17.51 2.65
N GLU A 160 10.87 17.42 3.96
CA GLU A 160 10.82 16.15 4.67
C GLU A 160 9.52 15.41 4.33
N ASP A 161 8.42 16.12 4.16
CA ASP A 161 7.17 15.55 3.65
C ASP A 161 7.36 15.01 2.23
N ALA A 162 8.04 15.75 1.37
CA ALA A 162 8.37 15.31 0.01
C ALA A 162 9.21 14.02 0.03
N TRP A 163 10.17 13.94 0.93
CA TRP A 163 10.96 12.73 1.15
C TRP A 163 10.04 11.54 1.50
N ASP A 164 9.16 11.72 2.47
CA ASP A 164 8.24 10.66 2.92
C ASP A 164 7.30 10.21 1.80
N ILE A 165 6.72 11.14 1.05
CA ILE A 165 5.87 10.83 -0.11
C ILE A 165 6.64 9.99 -1.12
N ALA A 166 7.85 10.41 -1.45
CA ALA A 166 8.68 9.73 -2.44
C ALA A 166 9.11 8.33 -1.98
N MET A 167 9.49 8.17 -0.70
CA MET A 167 9.92 6.87 -0.17
C MET A 167 8.76 5.88 -0.09
N ILE A 168 7.58 6.32 0.32
CA ILE A 168 6.37 5.48 0.31
C ILE A 168 6.07 5.04 -1.13
N THR A 169 6.12 5.96 -2.07
CA THR A 169 5.88 5.67 -3.49
C THR A 169 6.89 4.66 -4.04
N ALA A 170 8.17 4.84 -3.75
CA ALA A 170 9.23 3.95 -4.20
C ALA A 170 9.10 2.54 -3.60
N TYR A 171 8.77 2.46 -2.32
CA TYR A 171 8.54 1.19 -1.64
C TYR A 171 7.39 0.43 -2.31
N PHE A 172 6.27 1.09 -2.54
CA PHE A 172 5.11 0.44 -3.17
C PHE A 172 5.30 0.18 -4.66
N ALA A 173 6.16 0.93 -5.35
CA ALA A 173 6.56 0.56 -6.71
C ALA A 173 7.21 -0.84 -6.72
N MET A 174 8.04 -1.14 -5.75
CA MET A 174 8.59 -2.48 -5.53
C MET A 174 7.49 -3.46 -5.12
N ALA A 175 6.72 -3.13 -4.08
CA ALA A 175 5.69 -4.02 -3.55
C ALA A 175 4.62 -4.39 -4.60
N ASN A 176 4.20 -3.42 -5.43
CA ASN A 176 3.26 -3.67 -6.52
C ASN A 176 3.78 -4.72 -7.49
N ARG A 177 5.07 -4.68 -7.82
CA ARG A 177 5.69 -5.63 -8.76
C ARG A 177 5.86 -7.01 -8.14
N ILE A 178 6.18 -7.07 -6.86
CA ILE A 178 6.20 -8.33 -6.09
C ILE A 178 4.81 -8.96 -6.10
N ALA A 179 3.77 -8.19 -5.86
CA ALA A 179 2.39 -8.66 -5.89
C ALA A 179 1.99 -9.19 -7.28
N HIS A 180 2.42 -8.52 -8.35
CA HIS A 180 2.21 -9.00 -9.73
C HIS A 180 2.91 -10.34 -9.97
N LEU A 181 4.17 -10.48 -9.55
CA LEU A 181 4.89 -11.74 -9.68
C LEU A 181 4.14 -12.89 -9.01
N MET A 182 3.65 -12.66 -7.80
CA MET A 182 2.97 -13.67 -6.99
C MET A 182 1.54 -13.95 -7.43
N ASP A 183 0.94 -13.11 -8.25
CA ASP A 183 -0.52 -13.09 -8.47
C ASP A 183 -1.24 -13.06 -7.11
N LEU A 184 -0.78 -12.16 -6.25
CA LEU A 184 -1.22 -12.10 -4.85
C LEU A 184 -2.71 -11.79 -4.73
N ARG A 185 -3.45 -12.65 -4.02
CA ARG A 185 -4.90 -12.52 -3.85
C ARG A 185 -5.23 -11.75 -2.59
N PRO A 186 -6.11 -10.72 -2.67
CA PRO A 186 -6.57 -10.03 -1.49
C PRO A 186 -7.45 -10.91 -0.61
N ASN A 187 -7.36 -10.72 0.72
CA ASN A 187 -8.31 -11.31 1.65
C ASN A 187 -9.71 -10.73 1.40
N GLN A 188 -10.73 -11.56 1.53
CA GLN A 188 -12.13 -11.13 1.38
C GLN A 188 -12.51 -10.03 2.38
N GLU A 189 -11.97 -10.06 3.58
CA GLU A 189 -12.22 -9.07 4.64
C GLU A 189 -11.94 -7.64 4.18
N PHE A 190 -10.95 -7.41 3.32
CA PHE A 190 -10.61 -6.06 2.84
C PHE A 190 -11.73 -5.40 2.05
N TYR A 191 -12.58 -6.17 1.38
CA TYR A 191 -13.64 -5.61 0.54
C TYR A 191 -14.75 -4.93 1.36
N SER A 192 -14.94 -5.34 2.59
CA SER A 192 -16.00 -4.79 3.46
C SER A 192 -15.49 -3.83 4.55
N LEU A 193 -14.18 -3.84 4.84
CA LEU A 193 -13.63 -2.98 5.88
C LEU A 193 -13.81 -1.49 5.58
N GLY A 194 -14.32 -0.73 6.57
CA GLY A 194 -14.48 0.72 6.49
C GLY A 194 -15.60 1.20 5.55
N ARG A 195 -16.43 0.31 5.09
CA ARG A 195 -17.54 0.68 4.18
C ARG A 195 -18.79 1.19 4.87
#